data_2de9d7db0de24a101bffee2de8efee6b
#
_entry.id   2de9d7db0de24a101bffee2de8efee6b
#
_cell.length_a   1.000
_cell.length_b   1.000
_cell.length_c   1.000
_cell.angle_alpha   90.00
_cell.angle_beta   90.00
_cell.angle_gamma   90.00
#
_symmetry.space_group_name_H-M   'P 1'
#
loop_
_entity.id
_entity.type
_entity.pdbx_description
1 polymer ?
#
loop_
_entity_poly.entity_id
_entity_poly.type
_entity_poly.pdbx_seq_one_letter_code
_entity_poly.pdbx_strand_id
1 'polypeptide(L)'
;MNLLRALILAAALAGCATLERPFSDHLESAAIPVRDCAAWFAALDAAVDGAGVRDAQEARIRGFPYLRVDRSLSALRERAASDAAATRALALRLAALDYAARKAEIANLPDERLAALPVLVISSLRREAVARTRDCAQLLRETDFAKPEPRQWLLERATVPDDYSTARRAAGLYALTRIPFAAGVRRWESETSAAFAREPRGTGRPRIRYAPPPAPPRSRDALERLLAASSANLLGLPEPEAQDLAELLAAFAPSFEVEVAGDYDRFGQLRWLRGHETPSVDAAQQVVYAHVARTLYRGRVLLQLVYTIWFPERPPSGPGDLLAGLLDGLTWRVTLAPDGEPLVYDTIHPCGCYHMFFPTPRARALPAPNGFDEWAFSPHPLPRVQAGERPVLHVATGTHYIERVSIARGMDSVAHYELRDYDELRSLARLDGGSRSAFGPDGLIAGTERPERYLYWPTGVRSAGAMRQWGRHATAFVGRRHFDDARLLEQRFEFDLR
;
A
#
# COMPACT_ATOMS: atom_id res chain seq x y z
N MET A 1 22.83 33.11 -15.92
CA MET A 1 22.62 33.46 -14.52
C MET A 1 21.13 33.50 -14.13
N ASN A 2 20.21 33.85 -15.03
CA ASN A 2 18.78 33.95 -14.73
C ASN A 2 18.03 32.60 -14.71
N LEU A 3 18.43 31.60 -15.50
CA LEU A 3 17.80 30.26 -15.50
C LEU A 3 18.10 29.49 -14.19
N LEU A 4 19.32 29.61 -13.66
CA LEU A 4 19.69 28.94 -12.41
C LEU A 4 18.98 29.54 -11.20
N ARG A 5 18.73 30.87 -11.22
CA ARG A 5 17.91 31.54 -10.20
C ARG A 5 16.44 31.17 -10.30
N ALA A 6 15.90 31.00 -11.50
CA ALA A 6 14.52 30.52 -11.71
C ALA A 6 14.33 29.05 -11.27
N LEU A 7 15.34 28.18 -11.49
CA LEU A 7 15.34 26.80 -11.02
C LEU A 7 15.46 26.70 -9.49
N ILE A 8 16.26 27.56 -8.87
CA ILE A 8 16.38 27.64 -7.39
C ILE A 8 15.08 28.19 -6.78
N LEU A 9 14.44 29.18 -7.42
CA LEU A 9 13.12 29.67 -6.98
C LEU A 9 12.01 28.64 -7.16
N ALA A 10 12.03 27.86 -8.24
CA ALA A 10 11.08 26.77 -8.47
C ALA A 10 11.29 25.59 -7.49
N ALA A 11 12.53 25.28 -7.12
CA ALA A 11 12.84 24.29 -6.09
C ALA A 11 12.44 24.76 -4.68
N ALA A 12 12.56 26.05 -4.38
CA ALA A 12 12.07 26.64 -3.13
C ALA A 12 10.53 26.63 -3.04
N LEU A 13 9.83 26.75 -4.19
CA LEU A 13 8.36 26.68 -4.24
C LEU A 13 7.83 25.25 -4.09
N ALA A 14 8.60 24.21 -4.42
CA ALA A 14 8.21 22.83 -4.21
C ALA A 14 8.24 22.40 -2.73
N GLY A 15 8.98 23.11 -1.86
CA GLY A 15 8.98 22.92 -0.41
C GLY A 15 7.81 23.63 0.31
N CYS A 16 7.11 24.55 -0.35
CA CYS A 16 6.07 25.40 0.25
C CYS A 16 4.69 24.74 0.43
N ALA A 17 4.52 23.47 0.07
CA ALA A 17 3.21 22.81 0.16
C ALA A 17 2.65 22.70 1.60
N THR A 18 3.52 22.77 2.61
CA THR A 18 3.14 22.73 4.03
C THR A 18 2.84 24.11 4.63
N LEU A 19 3.29 25.20 4.00
CA LEU A 19 3.16 26.58 4.52
C LEU A 19 1.86 27.28 4.14
N GLU A 20 0.87 26.57 3.61
CA GLU A 20 -0.45 27.14 3.34
C GLU A 20 -1.27 27.28 4.63
N ARG A 21 -2.29 28.15 4.58
CA ARG A 21 -3.27 28.23 5.68
C ARG A 21 -3.95 26.90 5.92
N PRO A 22 -4.22 26.51 7.17
CA PRO A 22 -4.06 27.30 8.39
C PRO A 22 -2.62 27.28 8.96
N PHE A 23 -1.70 26.49 8.43
CA PHE A 23 -0.38 26.28 9.02
C PHE A 23 0.47 27.57 9.07
N SER A 24 0.44 28.39 8.02
CA SER A 24 1.14 29.69 8.04
C SER A 24 0.63 30.60 9.15
N ASP A 25 -0.68 30.60 9.40
CA ASP A 25 -1.29 31.40 10.46
C ASP A 25 -0.87 30.91 11.86
N HIS A 26 -0.63 29.60 12.01
CA HIS A 26 -0.15 29.04 13.28
C HIS A 26 1.29 29.43 13.60
N LEU A 27 2.16 29.55 12.59
CA LEU A 27 3.54 30.03 12.79
C LEU A 27 3.60 31.47 13.31
N GLU A 28 2.59 32.27 12.98
CA GLU A 28 2.44 33.66 13.41
C GLU A 28 1.51 33.84 14.63
N SER A 29 1.01 32.76 15.18
CA SER A 29 0.01 32.76 16.26
C SER A 29 0.56 33.46 17.53
N ALA A 30 -0.26 34.31 18.14
CA ALA A 30 0.01 34.88 19.46
C ALA A 30 -0.07 33.82 20.57
N ALA A 31 -0.81 32.74 20.36
CA ALA A 31 -0.87 31.61 21.29
C ALA A 31 0.41 30.76 21.21
N ILE A 32 1.28 30.93 22.20
CA ILE A 32 2.60 30.30 22.27
C ILE A 32 2.55 28.79 22.02
N PRO A 33 1.65 27.98 22.65
CA PRO A 33 1.61 26.54 22.41
C PRO A 33 1.31 26.19 20.96
N VAL A 34 0.43 26.93 20.27
CA VAL A 34 0.08 26.70 18.86
C VAL A 34 1.26 27.02 17.96
N ARG A 35 1.92 28.18 18.20
CA ARG A 35 3.12 28.58 17.46
C ARG A 35 4.26 27.57 17.63
N ASP A 36 4.51 27.12 18.86
CA ASP A 36 5.58 26.16 19.15
C ASP A 36 5.32 24.80 18.51
N CYS A 37 4.06 24.36 18.45
CA CYS A 37 3.68 23.15 17.74
C CYS A 37 3.79 23.29 16.21
N ALA A 38 3.46 24.46 15.66
CA ALA A 38 3.68 24.72 14.25
C ALA A 38 5.20 24.75 13.92
N ALA A 39 6.01 25.41 14.74
CA ALA A 39 7.47 25.41 14.61
C ALA A 39 8.08 24.01 14.73
N TRP A 40 7.53 23.16 15.60
CA TRP A 40 7.91 21.75 15.71
C TRP A 40 7.71 21.01 14.38
N PHE A 41 6.52 21.09 13.76
CA PHE A 41 6.25 20.42 12.49
C PHE A 41 7.11 20.98 11.35
N ALA A 42 7.37 22.29 11.32
CA ALA A 42 8.26 22.89 10.34
C ALA A 42 9.69 22.34 10.46
N ALA A 43 10.22 22.25 11.69
CA ALA A 43 11.56 21.71 11.96
C ALA A 43 11.64 20.20 11.63
N LEU A 44 10.61 19.41 12.01
CA LEU A 44 10.54 17.98 11.72
C LEU A 44 10.48 17.72 10.21
N ASP A 45 9.65 18.45 9.46
CA ASP A 45 9.56 18.32 8.00
C ASP A 45 10.89 18.66 7.33
N ALA A 46 11.56 19.74 7.76
CA ALA A 46 12.87 20.11 7.23
C ALA A 46 13.94 19.03 7.52
N ALA A 47 13.94 18.46 8.72
CA ALA A 47 14.86 17.38 9.09
C ALA A 47 14.62 16.10 8.27
N VAL A 48 13.37 15.67 8.13
CA VAL A 48 12.94 14.49 7.39
C VAL A 48 13.23 14.61 5.89
N ASP A 49 12.86 15.75 5.28
CA ASP A 49 13.09 16.00 3.86
C ASP A 49 14.59 16.17 3.57
N GLY A 50 15.33 16.86 4.45
CA GLY A 50 16.79 17.04 4.34
C GLY A 50 17.60 15.76 4.56
N ALA A 51 17.06 14.77 5.27
CA ALA A 51 17.64 13.45 5.44
C ALA A 51 17.19 12.43 4.37
N GLY A 52 16.18 12.78 3.54
CA GLY A 52 15.62 11.89 2.52
C GLY A 52 14.88 10.68 3.11
N VAL A 53 14.36 10.79 4.33
CA VAL A 53 13.66 9.68 5.04
C VAL A 53 12.15 9.85 5.10
N ARG A 54 11.60 10.71 4.24
CA ARG A 54 10.16 10.91 4.13
C ARG A 54 9.46 9.61 3.74
N ASP A 55 8.43 9.26 4.50
CA ASP A 55 7.55 8.15 4.17
C ASP A 55 6.59 8.55 3.03
N ALA A 56 6.38 7.65 2.06
CA ALA A 56 5.61 7.90 0.86
C ALA A 56 4.26 7.16 0.80
N GLN A 57 3.93 6.38 1.83
CA GLN A 57 2.71 5.56 1.83
C GLN A 57 1.45 6.41 1.71
N GLU A 58 1.37 7.44 2.54
CA GLU A 58 0.26 8.38 2.54
C GLU A 58 0.71 9.78 2.13
N ALA A 59 -0.18 10.51 1.46
CA ALA A 59 0.11 11.86 1.00
C ALA A 59 -0.05 12.90 2.13
N ARG A 60 0.93 13.81 2.28
CA ARG A 60 0.79 14.99 3.16
C ARG A 60 -0.32 15.92 2.64
N ILE A 61 -1.10 16.50 3.55
CA ILE A 61 -2.18 17.45 3.22
C ILE A 61 -1.67 18.89 3.37
N ARG A 62 -1.79 19.67 2.30
CA ARG A 62 -1.33 21.06 2.26
C ARG A 62 -2.04 21.90 3.32
N GLY A 63 -1.26 22.64 4.13
CA GLY A 63 -1.76 23.45 5.24
C GLY A 63 -2.04 22.68 6.54
N PHE A 64 -1.88 21.35 6.55
CA PHE A 64 -2.12 20.49 7.71
C PHE A 64 -0.95 19.50 7.90
N PRO A 65 0.22 19.96 8.41
CA PRO A 65 1.43 19.13 8.48
C PRO A 65 1.31 17.92 9.43
N TYR A 66 0.24 17.86 10.20
CA TYR A 66 -0.11 16.79 11.13
C TYR A 66 -1.19 15.84 10.58
N LEU A 67 -1.49 15.92 9.27
CA LEU A 67 -2.47 15.05 8.59
C LEU A 67 -1.87 14.47 7.31
N ARG A 68 -2.19 13.18 7.07
CA ARG A 68 -1.95 12.51 5.80
C ARG A 68 -3.19 11.80 5.31
N VAL A 69 -3.25 11.51 4.02
CA VAL A 69 -4.41 10.91 3.37
C VAL A 69 -4.01 9.76 2.46
N ASP A 70 -4.77 8.67 2.54
CA ASP A 70 -4.82 7.58 1.58
C ASP A 70 -6.06 7.71 0.66
N ARG A 71 -6.17 6.84 -0.37
CA ARG A 71 -7.29 6.89 -1.31
C ARG A 71 -8.63 6.53 -0.65
N SER A 72 -8.62 5.66 0.35
CA SER A 72 -9.83 5.25 1.05
C SER A 72 -10.45 6.40 1.86
N LEU A 73 -9.65 7.09 2.66
CA LEU A 73 -10.11 8.26 3.43
C LEU A 73 -10.40 9.46 2.54
N SER A 74 -9.63 9.64 1.45
CA SER A 74 -9.93 10.68 0.44
C SER A 74 -11.33 10.50 -0.16
N ALA A 75 -11.75 9.27 -0.40
CA ALA A 75 -13.08 8.99 -0.96
C ALA A 75 -14.23 9.21 0.04
N LEU A 76 -13.92 9.34 1.34
CA LEU A 76 -14.93 9.63 2.38
C LEU A 76 -15.19 11.12 2.62
N ARG A 77 -14.49 12.02 1.90
CA ARG A 77 -14.66 13.47 2.04
C ARG A 77 -16.10 13.94 1.86
N GLU A 78 -16.81 13.39 0.88
CA GLU A 78 -18.22 13.72 0.62
C GLU A 78 -19.11 13.33 1.82
N ARG A 79 -18.87 12.15 2.40
CA ARG A 79 -19.58 11.72 3.61
C ARG A 79 -19.23 12.61 4.81
N ALA A 80 -17.95 12.94 4.98
CA ALA A 80 -17.49 13.79 6.07
C ALA A 80 -18.01 15.23 5.96
N ALA A 81 -18.38 15.69 4.76
CA ALA A 81 -18.96 17.02 4.54
C ALA A 81 -20.40 17.15 5.08
N SER A 82 -21.06 16.05 5.45
CA SER A 82 -22.45 16.07 5.91
C SER A 82 -22.64 16.86 7.20
N ASP A 83 -21.67 16.79 8.12
CA ASP A 83 -21.66 17.56 9.35
C ASP A 83 -20.25 17.76 9.95
N ALA A 84 -20.15 18.67 10.93
CA ALA A 84 -18.89 19.01 11.58
C ALA A 84 -18.30 17.84 12.41
N ALA A 85 -19.12 16.94 12.95
CA ALA A 85 -18.65 15.79 13.73
C ALA A 85 -18.03 14.75 12.80
N ALA A 86 -18.65 14.49 11.64
CA ALA A 86 -18.11 13.61 10.62
C ALA A 86 -16.77 14.14 10.05
N THR A 87 -16.64 15.46 9.82
CA THR A 87 -15.37 16.08 9.41
C THR A 87 -14.29 15.91 10.48
N ARG A 88 -14.61 16.10 11.77
CA ARG A 88 -13.66 15.87 12.87
C ARG A 88 -13.28 14.40 12.99
N ALA A 89 -14.22 13.47 12.75
CA ALA A 89 -13.93 12.05 12.73
C ALA A 89 -12.98 11.68 11.59
N LEU A 90 -13.15 12.27 10.40
CA LEU A 90 -12.19 12.10 9.29
C LEU A 90 -10.81 12.66 9.68
N ALA A 91 -10.74 13.89 10.21
CA ALA A 91 -9.48 14.49 10.63
C ALA A 91 -8.71 13.64 11.66
N LEU A 92 -9.43 12.94 12.55
CA LEU A 92 -8.82 12.02 13.51
C LEU A 92 -8.14 10.83 12.79
N ARG A 93 -8.76 10.25 11.75
CA ARG A 93 -8.17 9.15 10.97
C ARG A 93 -6.99 9.61 10.13
N LEU A 94 -7.08 10.80 9.55
CA LEU A 94 -5.97 11.41 8.80
C LEU A 94 -4.78 11.72 9.72
N ALA A 95 -5.02 12.13 10.97
CA ALA A 95 -3.98 12.31 11.98
C ALA A 95 -3.34 10.97 12.41
N ALA A 96 -4.10 9.88 12.46
CA ALA A 96 -3.56 8.55 12.74
C ALA A 96 -2.62 8.07 11.64
N LEU A 97 -2.94 8.33 10.36
CA LEU A 97 -2.03 8.05 9.23
C LEU A 97 -0.74 8.87 9.33
N ASP A 98 -0.84 10.17 9.62
CA ASP A 98 0.35 11.01 9.82
C ASP A 98 1.20 10.52 10.98
N TYR A 99 0.57 10.18 12.11
CA TYR A 99 1.29 9.68 13.29
C TYR A 99 2.07 8.38 12.99
N ALA A 100 1.48 7.44 12.26
CA ALA A 100 2.17 6.21 11.84
C ALA A 100 3.37 6.52 10.96
N ALA A 101 3.20 7.39 9.96
CA ALA A 101 4.28 7.85 9.09
C ALA A 101 5.39 8.57 9.86
N ARG A 102 5.03 9.49 10.79
CA ARG A 102 6.00 10.23 11.61
C ARG A 102 6.81 9.32 12.53
N LYS A 103 6.20 8.28 13.09
CA LYS A 103 6.95 7.27 13.87
C LYS A 103 8.06 6.64 13.05
N ALA A 104 7.75 6.23 11.82
CA ALA A 104 8.73 5.64 10.90
C ALA A 104 9.80 6.67 10.48
N GLU A 105 9.40 7.88 10.12
CA GLU A 105 10.32 8.96 9.75
C GLU A 105 11.28 9.29 10.88
N ILE A 106 10.79 9.47 12.13
CA ILE A 106 11.60 9.74 13.32
C ILE A 106 12.53 8.56 13.63
N ALA A 107 12.08 7.31 13.47
CA ALA A 107 12.92 6.14 13.64
C ALA A 107 14.10 6.13 12.66
N ASN A 108 13.87 6.56 11.42
CA ASN A 108 14.85 6.58 10.34
C ASN A 108 15.76 7.82 10.32
N LEU A 109 15.46 8.85 11.11
CA LEU A 109 16.31 10.05 11.18
C LEU A 109 17.70 9.72 11.75
N PRO A 110 18.79 10.23 11.13
CA PRO A 110 20.11 10.20 11.75
C PRO A 110 20.11 10.93 13.11
N ASP A 111 20.89 10.44 14.06
CA ASP A 111 20.92 10.96 15.44
C ASP A 111 21.27 12.44 15.49
N GLU A 112 22.16 12.93 14.61
CA GLU A 112 22.55 14.34 14.52
C GLU A 112 21.36 15.23 14.08
N ARG A 113 20.53 14.74 13.13
CA ARG A 113 19.34 15.45 12.70
C ARG A 113 18.25 15.46 13.77
N LEU A 114 18.13 14.34 14.48
CA LEU A 114 17.20 14.23 15.60
C LEU A 114 17.60 15.14 16.77
N ALA A 115 18.88 15.21 17.11
CA ALA A 115 19.41 16.08 18.16
C ALA A 115 19.27 17.58 17.84
N ALA A 116 19.19 17.94 16.57
CA ALA A 116 18.96 19.33 16.13
C ALA A 116 17.49 19.79 16.25
N LEU A 117 16.55 18.87 16.49
CA LEU A 117 15.15 19.21 16.73
C LEU A 117 15.01 19.87 18.11
N PRO A 118 14.02 20.76 18.30
CA PRO A 118 13.77 21.43 19.57
C PRO A 118 13.14 20.46 20.60
N VAL A 119 13.91 19.45 21.00
CA VAL A 119 13.58 18.41 21.99
C VAL A 119 14.30 18.72 23.29
N LEU A 120 13.66 18.47 24.42
CA LEU A 120 14.10 19.00 25.72
C LEU A 120 15.00 18.05 26.54
N VAL A 121 15.03 16.72 26.24
CA VAL A 121 15.73 15.72 27.06
C VAL A 121 16.59 14.80 26.21
N ILE A 122 17.87 14.73 26.52
CA ILE A 122 18.89 14.01 25.72
C ILE A 122 18.77 12.48 25.81
N SER A 123 18.22 11.93 26.89
CA SER A 123 18.27 10.47 27.16
C SER A 123 17.26 9.61 26.39
N SER A 124 16.31 10.21 25.67
CA SER A 124 15.24 9.50 24.97
C SER A 124 14.68 10.25 23.74
N LEU A 125 15.58 10.89 22.96
CA LEU A 125 15.23 11.81 21.86
C LEU A 125 14.12 11.29 20.93
N ARG A 126 14.18 10.03 20.47
CA ARG A 126 13.16 9.47 19.56
C ARG A 126 11.79 9.35 20.24
N ARG A 127 11.74 8.85 21.48
CA ARG A 127 10.46 8.70 22.20
C ARG A 127 9.82 10.06 22.46
N GLU A 128 10.64 11.05 22.85
CA GLU A 128 10.18 12.41 23.12
C GLU A 128 9.71 13.09 21.83
N ALA A 129 10.45 12.96 20.71
CA ALA A 129 10.02 13.46 19.42
C ALA A 129 8.68 12.88 18.97
N VAL A 130 8.47 11.56 19.14
CA VAL A 130 7.20 10.91 18.85
C VAL A 130 6.07 11.42 19.76
N ALA A 131 6.33 11.55 21.08
CA ALA A 131 5.34 12.07 22.01
C ALA A 131 4.96 13.53 21.67
N ARG A 132 5.94 14.39 21.45
CA ARG A 132 5.72 15.78 21.06
C ARG A 132 4.95 15.90 19.74
N THR A 133 5.27 15.07 18.75
CA THR A 133 4.52 15.02 17.48
C THR A 133 3.04 14.72 17.71
N ARG A 134 2.73 13.71 18.55
CA ARG A 134 1.35 13.35 18.90
C ARG A 134 0.62 14.50 19.60
N ASP A 135 1.25 15.09 20.62
CA ASP A 135 0.64 16.12 21.45
C ASP A 135 0.42 17.42 20.64
N CYS A 136 1.38 17.79 19.80
CA CYS A 136 1.24 18.91 18.88
C CYS A 136 0.18 18.66 17.79
N ALA A 137 0.09 17.44 17.24
CA ALA A 137 -0.95 17.08 16.28
C ALA A 137 -2.36 17.19 16.90
N GLN A 138 -2.50 16.78 18.15
CA GLN A 138 -3.77 16.93 18.88
C GLN A 138 -4.13 18.41 19.04
N LEU A 139 -3.21 19.24 19.55
CA LEU A 139 -3.45 20.67 19.79
C LEU A 139 -3.83 21.41 18.50
N LEU A 140 -3.07 21.21 17.42
CA LEU A 140 -3.35 21.87 16.14
C LEU A 140 -4.68 21.40 15.55
N ARG A 141 -4.98 20.11 15.61
CA ARG A 141 -6.25 19.56 15.15
C ARG A 141 -7.44 20.12 15.93
N GLU A 142 -7.36 20.22 17.25
CA GLU A 142 -8.43 20.80 18.08
C GLU A 142 -8.61 22.30 17.76
N THR A 143 -7.52 23.02 17.55
CA THR A 143 -7.54 24.45 17.18
C THR A 143 -8.18 24.67 15.81
N ASP A 144 -7.81 23.87 14.81
CA ASP A 144 -8.29 24.02 13.43
C ASP A 144 -9.75 23.62 13.28
N PHE A 145 -10.11 22.43 13.76
CA PHE A 145 -11.44 21.90 13.51
C PHE A 145 -12.53 22.40 14.48
N ALA A 146 -12.17 23.33 15.37
CA ALA A 146 -13.16 24.18 16.04
C ALA A 146 -13.83 25.18 15.08
N LYS A 147 -13.12 25.59 13.99
CA LYS A 147 -13.54 26.60 13.03
C LYS A 147 -14.11 25.95 11.74
N PRO A 148 -15.03 26.63 11.03
CA PRO A 148 -15.60 26.08 9.79
C PRO A 148 -14.62 26.12 8.61
N GLU A 149 -13.80 27.18 8.46
CA GLU A 149 -12.92 27.36 7.30
C GLU A 149 -11.87 26.24 7.17
N PRO A 150 -11.12 25.87 8.24
CA PRO A 150 -10.18 24.75 8.15
C PRO A 150 -10.86 23.41 7.83
N ARG A 151 -12.11 23.18 8.27
CA ARG A 151 -12.89 21.98 7.88
C ARG A 151 -13.15 21.95 6.37
N GLN A 152 -13.52 23.07 5.78
CA GLN A 152 -13.71 23.16 4.33
C GLN A 152 -12.39 22.93 3.59
N TRP A 153 -11.29 23.60 3.99
CA TRP A 153 -9.97 23.41 3.37
C TRP A 153 -9.49 21.95 3.45
N LEU A 154 -9.76 21.26 4.56
CA LEU A 154 -9.44 19.85 4.69
C LEU A 154 -10.18 19.02 3.63
N LEU A 155 -11.49 19.20 3.48
CA LEU A 155 -12.31 18.47 2.52
C LEU A 155 -11.89 18.73 1.07
N GLU A 156 -11.41 19.92 0.75
CA GLU A 156 -10.88 20.25 -0.57
C GLU A 156 -9.52 19.62 -0.85
N ARG A 157 -8.63 19.55 0.18
CA ARG A 157 -7.21 19.23 0.02
C ARG A 157 -6.83 17.81 0.40
N ALA A 158 -7.71 17.06 1.10
CA ALA A 158 -7.44 15.65 1.46
C ALA A 158 -7.55 14.75 0.22
N THR A 159 -6.64 14.92 -0.74
CA THR A 159 -6.57 14.20 -2.01
C THR A 159 -5.20 13.53 -2.17
N VAL A 160 -5.18 12.36 -2.79
CA VAL A 160 -3.95 11.63 -3.07
C VAL A 160 -3.47 11.97 -4.48
N PRO A 161 -2.19 12.35 -4.66
CA PRO A 161 -1.61 12.57 -5.98
C PRO A 161 -1.68 11.31 -6.86
N ASP A 162 -1.83 11.52 -8.16
CA ASP A 162 -1.79 10.45 -9.16
C ASP A 162 -0.35 9.96 -9.39
N ASP A 163 -0.16 8.66 -9.45
CA ASP A 163 1.13 8.04 -9.77
C ASP A 163 1.41 7.97 -11.29
N TYR A 164 0.47 8.41 -12.11
CA TYR A 164 0.63 8.53 -13.56
C TYR A 164 1.03 9.95 -13.97
N SER A 165 2.20 10.11 -14.55
CA SER A 165 2.68 11.40 -15.05
C SER A 165 2.03 11.78 -16.37
N THR A 166 1.17 12.80 -16.34
CA THR A 166 0.56 13.35 -17.56
C THR A 166 1.61 13.92 -18.53
N ALA A 167 2.68 14.51 -18.00
CA ALA A 167 3.78 15.04 -18.84
C ALA A 167 4.50 13.91 -19.59
N ARG A 168 4.79 12.77 -18.93
CA ARG A 168 5.37 11.60 -19.61
C ARG A 168 4.43 11.03 -20.66
N ARG A 169 3.14 10.95 -20.39
CA ARG A 169 2.12 10.51 -21.36
C ARG A 169 2.08 11.41 -22.60
N ALA A 170 2.14 12.72 -22.40
CA ALA A 170 2.16 13.67 -23.50
C ALA A 170 3.45 13.53 -24.32
N ALA A 171 4.62 13.53 -23.68
CA ALA A 171 5.92 13.39 -24.34
C ALA A 171 6.09 12.03 -25.05
N GLY A 172 5.51 10.97 -24.47
CA GLY A 172 5.53 9.61 -25.02
C GLY A 172 4.45 9.33 -26.05
N LEU A 173 3.71 10.35 -26.50
CA LEU A 173 2.60 10.20 -27.47
C LEU A 173 1.65 9.05 -27.06
N TYR A 174 1.22 9.04 -25.79
CA TYR A 174 0.47 7.94 -25.21
C TYR A 174 -0.76 7.52 -25.99
N ALA A 175 -1.42 8.48 -26.66
CA ALA A 175 -2.55 8.19 -27.54
C ALA A 175 -2.22 7.16 -28.64
N LEU A 176 -0.96 7.10 -29.09
CA LEU A 176 -0.48 6.14 -30.08
C LEU A 176 0.21 4.94 -29.43
N THR A 177 1.12 5.18 -28.47
CA THR A 177 1.91 4.11 -27.84
C THR A 177 1.07 3.16 -26.96
N ARG A 178 -0.10 3.56 -26.49
CA ARG A 178 -1.03 2.68 -25.79
C ARG A 178 -1.55 1.53 -26.65
N ILE A 179 -1.52 1.62 -27.99
CA ILE A 179 -2.01 0.58 -28.89
C ILE A 179 -1.18 -0.71 -28.78
N PRO A 180 0.16 -0.68 -28.98
CA PRO A 180 1.00 -1.87 -28.75
C PRO A 180 0.98 -2.33 -27.30
N PHE A 181 0.86 -1.44 -26.31
CA PHE A 181 0.73 -1.85 -24.91
C PHE A 181 -0.55 -2.64 -24.68
N ALA A 182 -1.69 -2.20 -25.22
CA ALA A 182 -2.94 -2.94 -25.14
C ALA A 182 -2.84 -4.33 -25.80
N ALA A 183 -2.10 -4.46 -26.90
CA ALA A 183 -1.86 -5.76 -27.52
C ALA A 183 -1.02 -6.66 -26.64
N GLY A 184 0.03 -6.11 -25.99
CA GLY A 184 0.87 -6.83 -25.02
C GLY A 184 0.08 -7.33 -23.81
N VAL A 185 -0.77 -6.48 -23.23
CA VAL A 185 -1.63 -6.82 -22.09
C VAL A 185 -2.60 -7.95 -22.49
N ARG A 186 -3.31 -7.83 -23.60
CA ARG A 186 -4.24 -8.88 -24.08
C ARG A 186 -3.54 -10.23 -24.33
N ARG A 187 -2.32 -10.16 -24.85
CA ARG A 187 -1.51 -11.37 -25.04
C ARG A 187 -1.19 -12.03 -23.70
N TRP A 188 -0.74 -11.26 -22.71
CA TRP A 188 -0.48 -11.78 -21.37
C TRP A 188 -1.75 -12.35 -20.71
N GLU A 189 -2.89 -11.66 -20.82
CA GLU A 189 -4.19 -12.14 -20.31
C GLU A 189 -4.59 -13.47 -20.95
N SER A 190 -4.39 -13.61 -22.27
CA SER A 190 -4.67 -14.86 -23.01
C SER A 190 -3.74 -16.01 -22.58
N GLU A 191 -2.44 -15.75 -22.46
CA GLU A 191 -1.44 -16.72 -22.01
C GLU A 191 -1.71 -17.16 -20.57
N THR A 192 -2.06 -16.23 -19.68
CA THR A 192 -2.43 -16.49 -18.29
C THR A 192 -3.72 -17.31 -18.19
N SER A 193 -4.76 -16.95 -18.94
CA SER A 193 -6.01 -17.72 -18.98
C SER A 193 -5.76 -19.15 -19.46
N ALA A 194 -4.90 -19.33 -20.46
CA ALA A 194 -4.51 -20.65 -20.93
C ALA A 194 -3.69 -21.44 -19.90
N ALA A 195 -2.88 -20.78 -19.08
CA ALA A 195 -2.15 -21.43 -17.98
C ALA A 195 -3.12 -21.92 -16.90
N PHE A 196 -4.08 -21.08 -16.49
CA PHE A 196 -5.11 -21.46 -15.50
C PHE A 196 -6.05 -22.59 -15.99
N ALA A 197 -6.29 -22.68 -17.29
CA ALA A 197 -7.13 -23.75 -17.87
C ALA A 197 -6.43 -25.10 -18.01
N ARG A 198 -5.09 -25.14 -17.88
CA ARG A 198 -4.34 -26.41 -18.01
C ARG A 198 -4.40 -27.21 -16.73
N GLU A 199 -4.52 -28.54 -16.88
CA GLU A 199 -4.26 -29.46 -15.77
C GLU A 199 -2.82 -29.28 -15.26
N PRO A 200 -2.59 -29.33 -13.93
CA PRO A 200 -1.26 -29.24 -13.35
C PRO A 200 -0.38 -30.36 -13.89
N ARG A 201 0.52 -30.06 -14.80
CA ARG A 201 1.56 -31.00 -15.18
C ARG A 201 2.61 -30.97 -14.10
N GLY A 202 2.90 -32.14 -13.50
CA GLY A 202 4.03 -32.26 -12.60
C GLY A 202 5.30 -31.90 -13.37
N THR A 203 5.92 -30.78 -13.01
CA THR A 203 7.19 -30.34 -13.61
C THR A 203 8.36 -31.21 -13.14
N GLY A 204 8.13 -32.10 -12.17
CA GLY A 204 9.17 -32.89 -11.51
C GLY A 204 10.04 -32.09 -10.53
N ARG A 205 9.80 -30.77 -10.40
CA ARG A 205 10.52 -29.91 -9.47
C ARG A 205 9.92 -29.98 -8.07
N PRO A 206 10.74 -29.83 -7.01
CA PRO A 206 10.25 -29.77 -5.65
C PRO A 206 9.34 -28.57 -5.45
N ARG A 207 8.31 -28.75 -4.61
CA ARG A 207 7.41 -27.69 -4.17
C ARG A 207 7.48 -27.55 -2.68
N ILE A 208 7.58 -26.31 -2.22
CA ILE A 208 7.48 -25.99 -0.80
C ILE A 208 6.10 -25.45 -0.53
N ARG A 209 5.44 -26.02 0.47
CA ARG A 209 4.13 -25.59 0.95
C ARG A 209 4.30 -24.75 2.20
N TYR A 210 3.70 -23.57 2.21
CA TYR A 210 3.73 -22.66 3.33
C TYR A 210 2.31 -22.43 3.83
N ALA A 211 2.10 -22.58 5.14
CA ALA A 211 0.81 -22.37 5.77
C ALA A 211 0.88 -21.21 6.80
N PRO A 212 -0.22 -20.49 7.01
CA PRO A 212 -0.30 -19.49 8.07
C PRO A 212 -0.30 -20.13 9.45
N PRO A 213 -0.09 -19.31 10.52
CA PRO A 213 -0.32 -19.75 11.87
C PRO A 213 -1.74 -20.30 12.03
N PRO A 214 -1.94 -21.31 12.89
CA PRO A 214 -3.28 -21.78 13.22
C PRO A 214 -4.13 -20.63 13.76
N ALA A 215 -5.37 -20.50 13.27
CA ALA A 215 -6.34 -19.54 13.76
C ALA A 215 -7.63 -20.28 14.14
N PRO A 216 -8.29 -19.92 15.24
CA PRO A 216 -9.57 -20.51 15.60
C PRO A 216 -10.61 -20.14 14.53
N PRO A 217 -11.42 -21.11 14.07
CA PRO A 217 -12.48 -20.84 13.12
C PRO A 217 -13.54 -19.95 13.79
N ARG A 218 -13.91 -18.85 13.15
CA ARG A 218 -15.04 -18.01 13.57
C ARG A 218 -16.29 -18.39 12.77
N SER A 219 -17.44 -18.44 13.44
CA SER A 219 -18.71 -18.60 12.73
C SER A 219 -19.04 -17.34 11.93
N ARG A 220 -19.84 -17.48 10.87
CA ARG A 220 -20.31 -16.36 10.06
C ARG A 220 -20.99 -15.28 10.91
N ASP A 221 -21.89 -15.69 11.82
CA ASP A 221 -22.58 -14.76 12.73
C ASP A 221 -21.61 -13.99 13.64
N ALA A 222 -20.50 -14.61 14.06
CA ALA A 222 -19.49 -13.93 14.87
C ALA A 222 -18.72 -12.89 14.02
N LEU A 223 -18.38 -13.21 12.77
CA LEU A 223 -17.74 -12.27 11.84
C LEU A 223 -18.67 -11.11 11.50
N GLU A 224 -19.93 -11.36 11.22
CA GLU A 224 -20.93 -10.33 10.94
C GLU A 224 -21.08 -9.36 12.11
N ARG A 225 -21.25 -9.89 13.34
CA ARG A 225 -21.34 -9.04 14.54
C ARG A 225 -20.08 -8.20 14.75
N LEU A 226 -18.89 -8.79 14.55
CA LEU A 226 -17.61 -8.08 14.70
C LEU A 226 -17.50 -6.94 13.67
N LEU A 227 -17.77 -7.21 12.40
CA LEU A 227 -17.69 -6.20 11.35
C LEU A 227 -18.74 -5.11 11.53
N ALA A 228 -19.96 -5.47 11.94
CA ALA A 228 -21.00 -4.50 12.24
C ALA A 228 -20.62 -3.59 13.42
N ALA A 229 -20.12 -4.17 14.52
CA ALA A 229 -19.68 -3.40 15.69
C ALA A 229 -18.48 -2.49 15.35
N SER A 230 -17.47 -3.00 14.62
CA SER A 230 -16.30 -2.22 14.22
C SER A 230 -16.62 -1.08 13.26
N SER A 231 -17.74 -1.18 12.52
CA SER A 231 -18.21 -0.15 11.58
C SER A 231 -19.18 0.86 12.18
N ALA A 232 -19.55 0.70 13.46
CA ALA A 232 -20.52 1.56 14.15
C ALA A 232 -19.91 2.92 14.56
N ASN A 233 -19.40 3.66 13.58
CA ASN A 233 -18.82 4.99 13.74
C ASN A 233 -19.32 5.95 12.65
N LEU A 234 -19.09 7.26 12.83
CA LEU A 234 -19.63 8.33 11.95
C LEU A 234 -19.23 8.18 10.47
N LEU A 235 -18.13 7.50 10.19
CA LEU A 235 -17.65 7.27 8.83
C LEU A 235 -18.02 5.89 8.28
N GLY A 236 -18.60 5.01 9.11
CA GLY A 236 -18.88 3.63 8.74
C GLY A 236 -17.63 2.83 8.38
N LEU A 237 -16.48 3.20 8.95
CA LEU A 237 -15.20 2.52 8.72
C LEU A 237 -15.13 1.25 9.56
N PRO A 238 -14.87 0.07 8.97
CA PRO A 238 -14.55 -1.11 9.75
C PRO A 238 -13.17 -0.93 10.42
N GLU A 239 -13.19 -0.84 11.75
CA GLU A 239 -12.02 -0.68 12.61
C GLU A 239 -12.06 -1.73 13.73
N PRO A 240 -11.77 -3.01 13.44
CA PRO A 240 -11.69 -4.06 14.46
C PRO A 240 -10.62 -3.72 15.50
N GLU A 241 -10.85 -4.13 16.74
CA GLU A 241 -9.85 -4.05 17.80
C GLU A 241 -8.60 -4.88 17.45
N ALA A 242 -7.44 -4.54 18.01
CA ALA A 242 -6.15 -5.13 17.61
C ALA A 242 -6.14 -6.68 17.67
N GLN A 243 -6.74 -7.27 18.69
CA GLN A 243 -6.83 -8.73 18.82
C GLN A 243 -7.74 -9.32 17.74
N ASP A 244 -8.92 -8.76 17.52
CA ASP A 244 -9.86 -9.20 16.49
C ASP A 244 -9.25 -9.08 15.10
N LEU A 245 -8.50 -8.01 14.86
CA LEU A 245 -7.78 -7.79 13.60
C LEU A 245 -6.71 -8.86 13.37
N ALA A 246 -5.91 -9.17 14.39
CA ALA A 246 -4.87 -10.22 14.30
C ALA A 246 -5.52 -11.58 13.98
N GLU A 247 -6.64 -11.91 14.63
CA GLU A 247 -7.38 -13.14 14.37
C GLU A 247 -8.00 -13.17 12.96
N LEU A 248 -8.55 -12.04 12.46
CA LEU A 248 -9.03 -11.92 11.08
C LEU A 248 -7.90 -12.13 10.08
N LEU A 249 -6.76 -11.46 10.28
CA LEU A 249 -5.59 -11.62 9.41
C LEU A 249 -5.11 -13.07 9.37
N ALA A 250 -5.07 -13.78 10.51
CA ALA A 250 -4.69 -15.19 10.55
C ALA A 250 -5.74 -16.12 9.91
N ALA A 251 -7.03 -15.83 10.10
CA ALA A 251 -8.12 -16.65 9.58
C ALA A 251 -8.21 -16.62 8.04
N PHE A 252 -7.97 -15.46 7.43
CA PHE A 252 -8.07 -15.26 5.98
C PHE A 252 -6.72 -15.32 5.24
N ALA A 253 -5.62 -15.57 5.95
CA ALA A 253 -4.29 -15.70 5.35
C ALA A 253 -4.24 -16.87 4.36
N PRO A 254 -3.69 -16.68 3.14
CA PRO A 254 -3.59 -17.74 2.14
C PRO A 254 -2.52 -18.76 2.50
N SER A 255 -2.58 -19.94 1.90
CA SER A 255 -1.43 -20.83 1.81
C SER A 255 -0.70 -20.62 0.49
N PHE A 256 0.58 -20.93 0.45
CA PHE A 256 1.39 -20.85 -0.77
C PHE A 256 1.96 -22.23 -1.09
N GLU A 257 1.93 -22.62 -2.35
CA GLU A 257 2.68 -23.74 -2.89
C GLU A 257 3.64 -23.19 -3.94
N VAL A 258 4.91 -23.09 -3.59
CA VAL A 258 5.93 -22.48 -4.44
C VAL A 258 6.78 -23.55 -5.09
N GLU A 259 6.86 -23.55 -6.42
CA GLU A 259 7.78 -24.40 -7.17
C GLU A 259 9.21 -23.86 -7.03
N VAL A 260 10.17 -24.69 -6.62
CA VAL A 260 11.52 -24.26 -6.26
C VAL A 260 12.54 -24.85 -7.21
N ALA A 261 13.29 -23.98 -7.89
CA ALA A 261 14.47 -24.33 -8.66
C ALA A 261 15.76 -23.73 -8.06
N GLY A 262 15.64 -22.71 -7.23
CA GLY A 262 16.75 -22.05 -6.57
C GLY A 262 16.33 -21.28 -5.31
N ASP A 263 17.30 -20.65 -4.66
CA ASP A 263 17.02 -19.86 -3.46
C ASP A 263 16.19 -18.60 -3.76
N TYR A 264 16.19 -18.15 -5.00
CA TYR A 264 15.34 -17.05 -5.46
C TYR A 264 13.83 -17.35 -5.37
N ASP A 265 13.42 -18.61 -5.28
CA ASP A 265 12.02 -19.04 -5.12
C ASP A 265 11.58 -19.17 -3.65
N ARG A 266 12.44 -18.82 -2.70
CA ARG A 266 12.14 -18.88 -1.26
C ARG A 266 11.84 -17.49 -0.74
N PHE A 267 10.60 -17.22 -0.38
CA PHE A 267 10.24 -15.94 0.21
C PHE A 267 10.65 -15.86 1.70
N GLY A 268 10.80 -14.64 2.20
CA GLY A 268 11.18 -14.42 3.59
C GLY A 268 11.12 -12.98 4.05
N GLN A 269 11.76 -12.73 5.19
CA GLN A 269 11.85 -11.42 5.81
C GLN A 269 12.75 -10.46 5.03
N LEU A 270 12.28 -9.24 4.78
CA LEU A 270 13.15 -8.16 4.31
C LEU A 270 14.06 -7.66 5.43
N ARG A 271 15.34 -7.51 5.14
CA ARG A 271 16.33 -6.96 6.08
C ARG A 271 17.42 -6.17 5.38
N TRP A 272 18.03 -5.25 6.09
CA TRP A 272 19.22 -4.54 5.63
C TRP A 272 20.48 -5.35 5.89
N LEU A 273 21.28 -5.53 4.85
CA LEU A 273 22.67 -6.04 4.98
C LEU A 273 23.65 -4.87 4.98
N ARG A 274 24.80 -5.04 5.67
CA ARG A 274 25.81 -3.99 5.74
C ARG A 274 26.36 -3.66 4.34
N GLY A 275 26.37 -2.37 3.99
CA GLY A 275 26.89 -1.89 2.69
C GLY A 275 25.96 -2.09 1.51
N HIS A 276 24.73 -2.57 1.73
CA HIS A 276 23.77 -2.73 0.65
C HIS A 276 22.81 -1.53 0.55
N GLU A 277 22.52 -1.11 -0.68
CA GLU A 277 21.57 -0.03 -0.98
C GLU A 277 20.13 -0.56 -1.23
N THR A 278 19.99 -1.86 -1.43
CA THR A 278 18.71 -2.57 -1.56
C THR A 278 18.57 -3.53 -0.39
N PRO A 279 17.39 -3.63 0.26
CA PRO A 279 17.16 -4.66 1.28
C PRO A 279 17.22 -6.04 0.65
N SER A 280 17.60 -7.04 1.43
CA SER A 280 17.70 -8.43 1.02
C SER A 280 16.63 -9.27 1.69
N VAL A 281 16.27 -10.40 1.10
CA VAL A 281 15.35 -11.37 1.69
C VAL A 281 16.11 -12.41 2.50
N ASP A 282 15.72 -12.61 3.74
CA ASP A 282 16.15 -13.72 4.59
C ASP A 282 15.15 -14.86 4.48
N ALA A 283 15.44 -15.82 3.61
CA ALA A 283 14.60 -16.99 3.41
C ALA A 283 14.63 -18.01 4.57
N ALA A 284 15.47 -17.82 5.59
CA ALA A 284 15.41 -18.61 6.81
C ALA A 284 14.25 -18.18 7.74
N GLN A 285 13.73 -16.98 7.54
CA GLN A 285 12.58 -16.42 8.25
C GLN A 285 11.42 -16.25 7.27
N GLN A 286 10.52 -17.23 7.21
CA GLN A 286 9.33 -17.17 6.34
C GLN A 286 8.35 -16.16 6.92
N VAL A 287 8.19 -15.01 6.27
CA VAL A 287 7.35 -13.90 6.71
C VAL A 287 6.36 -13.51 5.62
N VAL A 288 5.13 -13.33 6.02
CA VAL A 288 4.08 -12.68 5.22
C VAL A 288 3.73 -11.38 5.92
N TYR A 289 3.94 -10.25 5.24
CA TYR A 289 3.58 -8.95 5.76
C TYR A 289 2.09 -8.69 5.51
N ALA A 290 1.37 -8.35 6.58
CA ALA A 290 -0.07 -8.17 6.51
C ALA A 290 -0.49 -6.77 7.01
N HIS A 291 -1.51 -6.22 6.39
CA HIS A 291 -2.18 -4.99 6.82
C HIS A 291 -3.62 -4.96 6.35
N VAL A 292 -4.34 -3.92 6.73
CA VAL A 292 -5.71 -3.69 6.27
C VAL A 292 -5.78 -2.55 5.27
N ALA A 293 -6.68 -2.72 4.30
CA ALA A 293 -7.13 -1.66 3.41
C ALA A 293 -8.66 -1.56 3.44
N ARG A 294 -9.20 -0.62 2.73
CA ARG A 294 -10.65 -0.39 2.65
C ARG A 294 -11.06 -0.01 1.25
N THR A 295 -12.26 -0.45 0.86
CA THR A 295 -12.86 -0.07 -0.42
C THR A 295 -14.29 0.41 -0.19
N LEU A 296 -14.76 1.29 -1.05
CA LEU A 296 -16.14 1.77 -1.03
C LEU A 296 -16.96 0.98 -2.05
N TYR A 297 -18.16 0.59 -1.63
CA TYR A 297 -19.11 -0.06 -2.50
C TYR A 297 -20.53 0.41 -2.18
N ARG A 298 -21.16 1.13 -3.11
CA ARG A 298 -22.52 1.66 -2.97
C ARG A 298 -22.76 2.34 -1.62
N GLY A 299 -21.83 3.21 -1.24
CA GLY A 299 -21.89 3.96 0.00
C GLY A 299 -21.49 3.18 1.26
N ARG A 300 -21.16 1.90 1.20
CA ARG A 300 -20.60 1.12 2.31
C ARG A 300 -19.08 1.07 2.22
N VAL A 301 -18.42 1.02 3.36
CA VAL A 301 -16.98 0.74 3.44
C VAL A 301 -16.80 -0.73 3.75
N LEU A 302 -16.07 -1.43 2.90
CA LEU A 302 -15.75 -2.85 3.07
C LEU A 302 -14.30 -3.01 3.52
N LEU A 303 -14.07 -3.98 4.42
CA LEU A 303 -12.75 -4.33 4.91
C LEU A 303 -12.00 -5.15 3.87
N GLN A 304 -10.72 -4.85 3.69
CA GLN A 304 -9.80 -5.61 2.87
C GLN A 304 -8.60 -6.07 3.72
N LEU A 305 -8.25 -7.33 3.62
CA LEU A 305 -7.08 -7.92 4.28
C LEU A 305 -6.02 -8.16 3.21
N VAL A 306 -4.81 -7.65 3.43
CA VAL A 306 -3.73 -7.61 2.44
C VAL A 306 -2.53 -8.38 2.97
N TYR A 307 -1.94 -9.23 2.13
CA TYR A 307 -0.81 -10.11 2.45
C TYR A 307 0.26 -9.97 1.38
N THR A 308 1.48 -9.65 1.78
CA THR A 308 2.61 -9.45 0.86
C THR A 308 3.78 -10.35 1.24
N ILE A 309 4.31 -11.07 0.26
CA ILE A 309 5.55 -11.86 0.38
C ILE A 309 6.63 -11.28 -0.54
N TRP A 310 7.89 -11.50 -0.14
CA TRP A 310 9.05 -11.02 -0.88
C TRP A 310 10.00 -12.15 -1.21
N PHE A 311 10.39 -12.23 -2.49
CA PHE A 311 11.43 -13.13 -3.01
C PHE A 311 12.74 -12.35 -3.21
N PRO A 312 13.91 -13.01 -3.14
CA PRO A 312 15.21 -12.37 -3.27
C PRO A 312 15.43 -11.64 -4.61
N GLU A 313 15.00 -12.27 -5.70
CA GLU A 313 15.15 -11.74 -7.05
C GLU A 313 14.20 -12.45 -8.03
N ARG A 314 13.99 -11.85 -9.17
CA ARG A 314 13.51 -12.51 -10.37
C ARG A 314 14.72 -12.79 -11.25
N PRO A 315 15.18 -14.05 -11.38
CA PRO A 315 16.34 -14.39 -12.18
C PRO A 315 16.08 -14.14 -13.67
N PRO A 316 17.10 -13.85 -14.48
CA PRO A 316 16.93 -13.69 -15.90
C PRO A 316 16.55 -15.02 -16.57
N SER A 317 15.53 -15.00 -17.42
CA SER A 317 15.09 -16.13 -18.23
C SER A 317 15.94 -16.35 -19.49
N GLY A 318 16.80 -15.36 -19.83
CA GLY A 318 17.70 -15.40 -20.98
C GLY A 318 18.34 -14.04 -21.25
N PRO A 319 19.19 -13.95 -22.29
CA PRO A 319 19.80 -12.68 -22.67
C PRO A 319 18.74 -11.63 -23.04
N GLY A 320 18.85 -10.42 -22.45
CA GLY A 320 17.93 -9.33 -22.73
C GLY A 320 16.59 -9.39 -22.02
N ASP A 321 16.44 -10.22 -20.98
CA ASP A 321 15.25 -10.21 -20.14
C ASP A 321 15.06 -8.84 -19.46
N LEU A 322 14.00 -8.15 -19.82
CA LEU A 322 13.67 -6.81 -19.30
C LEU A 322 13.02 -6.85 -17.92
N LEU A 323 12.61 -8.02 -17.45
CA LEU A 323 11.82 -8.22 -16.23
C LEU A 323 12.68 -8.72 -15.05
N ALA A 324 13.90 -9.19 -15.33
CA ALA A 324 14.82 -9.67 -14.30
C ALA A 324 15.31 -8.55 -13.38
N GLY A 325 15.54 -8.84 -12.11
CA GLY A 325 16.10 -7.87 -11.17
C GLY A 325 15.97 -8.29 -9.71
N LEU A 326 16.59 -7.49 -8.84
CA LEU A 326 16.54 -7.68 -7.40
C LEU A 326 15.13 -7.49 -6.87
N LEU A 327 14.78 -8.29 -5.90
CA LEU A 327 13.47 -8.42 -5.27
C LEU A 327 12.35 -8.71 -6.28
N ASP A 328 11.46 -9.54 -5.86
CA ASP A 328 10.15 -9.79 -6.47
C ASP A 328 9.16 -10.10 -5.35
N GLY A 329 7.91 -10.33 -5.66
CA GLY A 329 6.95 -10.67 -4.63
C GLY A 329 5.53 -10.81 -5.17
N LEU A 330 4.63 -11.12 -4.24
CA LEU A 330 3.19 -11.18 -4.47
C LEU A 330 2.46 -10.42 -3.38
N THR A 331 1.43 -9.68 -3.76
CA THR A 331 0.45 -9.11 -2.85
C THR A 331 -0.89 -9.73 -3.15
N TRP A 332 -1.47 -10.38 -2.15
CA TRP A 332 -2.80 -11.00 -2.17
C TRP A 332 -3.75 -10.21 -1.30
N ARG A 333 -4.95 -9.89 -1.81
CA ARG A 333 -5.95 -9.12 -1.08
C ARG A 333 -7.28 -9.85 -1.07
N VAL A 334 -7.93 -9.85 0.10
CA VAL A 334 -9.26 -10.41 0.34
C VAL A 334 -10.22 -9.27 0.66
N THR A 335 -11.28 -9.10 -0.11
CA THR A 335 -12.36 -8.14 0.20
C THR A 335 -13.53 -8.85 0.84
N LEU A 336 -13.90 -8.44 2.05
CA LEU A 336 -14.97 -9.05 2.82
C LEU A 336 -16.31 -8.33 2.63
N ALA A 337 -17.37 -9.09 2.53
CA ALA A 337 -18.74 -8.61 2.69
C ALA A 337 -19.01 -8.21 4.16
N PRO A 338 -20.09 -7.48 4.44
CA PRO A 338 -20.47 -7.13 5.81
C PRO A 338 -20.69 -8.34 6.75
N ASP A 339 -21.04 -9.49 6.20
CA ASP A 339 -21.19 -10.75 6.92
C ASP A 339 -19.88 -11.56 7.10
N GLY A 340 -18.74 -10.97 6.66
CA GLY A 340 -17.43 -11.59 6.74
C GLY A 340 -17.11 -12.61 5.64
N GLU A 341 -18.02 -12.85 4.70
CA GLU A 341 -17.74 -13.75 3.57
C GLU A 341 -16.93 -13.02 2.49
N PRO A 342 -15.91 -13.67 1.91
CA PRO A 342 -15.15 -13.08 0.81
C PRO A 342 -16.01 -12.83 -0.44
N LEU A 343 -15.91 -11.62 -0.99
CA LEU A 343 -16.56 -11.23 -2.25
C LEU A 343 -15.64 -11.47 -3.45
N VAL A 344 -14.41 -11.02 -3.32
CA VAL A 344 -13.40 -11.12 -4.36
C VAL A 344 -12.02 -11.17 -3.71
N TYR A 345 -11.16 -11.95 -4.34
CA TYR A 345 -9.72 -11.91 -4.08
C TYR A 345 -9.05 -11.25 -5.27
N ASP A 346 -7.97 -10.55 -5.04
CA ASP A 346 -7.17 -10.01 -6.12
C ASP A 346 -5.69 -9.96 -5.75
N THR A 347 -4.83 -9.85 -6.76
CA THR A 347 -3.38 -9.93 -6.60
C THR A 347 -2.66 -9.03 -7.57
N ILE A 348 -1.51 -8.51 -7.11
CA ILE A 348 -0.49 -7.85 -7.94
C ILE A 348 0.89 -8.35 -7.52
N HIS A 349 1.90 -8.11 -8.38
CA HIS A 349 3.28 -8.05 -7.90
C HIS A 349 3.56 -6.67 -7.26
N PRO A 350 4.49 -6.55 -6.30
CA PRO A 350 4.78 -5.27 -5.64
C PRO A 350 5.29 -4.15 -6.58
N CYS A 351 5.57 -4.45 -7.83
CA CYS A 351 5.79 -3.44 -8.87
C CYS A 351 4.48 -2.78 -9.36
N GLY A 352 3.31 -3.32 -8.99
CA GLY A 352 2.00 -2.91 -9.49
C GLY A 352 1.55 -3.69 -10.74
N CYS A 353 2.34 -4.62 -11.25
CA CYS A 353 2.05 -5.39 -12.45
C CYS A 353 1.17 -6.61 -12.17
N TYR A 354 0.61 -7.21 -13.22
CA TYR A 354 -0.08 -8.51 -13.19
C TYR A 354 -1.33 -8.54 -12.30
N HIS A 355 -2.14 -7.49 -12.35
CA HIS A 355 -3.37 -7.40 -11.56
C HIS A 355 -4.41 -8.41 -12.06
N MET A 356 -4.73 -9.41 -11.23
CA MET A 356 -5.73 -10.43 -11.49
C MET A 356 -6.80 -10.42 -10.40
N PHE A 357 -8.05 -10.72 -10.79
CA PHE A 357 -9.18 -10.83 -9.89
C PHE A 357 -9.72 -12.26 -9.86
N PHE A 358 -10.13 -12.71 -8.70
CA PHE A 358 -10.72 -14.03 -8.46
C PHE A 358 -12.07 -13.84 -7.76
N PRO A 359 -13.15 -13.55 -8.53
CA PRO A 359 -14.47 -13.35 -7.96
C PRO A 359 -15.03 -14.65 -7.37
N THR A 360 -15.73 -14.54 -6.24
CA THR A 360 -16.55 -15.60 -5.67
C THR A 360 -17.95 -15.60 -6.33
N PRO A 361 -18.83 -16.60 -6.05
CA PRO A 361 -20.21 -16.57 -6.55
C PRO A 361 -21.02 -15.32 -6.16
N ARG A 362 -20.54 -14.51 -5.18
CA ARG A 362 -21.14 -13.25 -4.75
C ARG A 362 -20.68 -12.02 -5.54
N ALA A 363 -19.79 -12.21 -6.50
CA ALA A 363 -19.23 -11.12 -7.30
C ALA A 363 -19.38 -11.40 -8.80
N ARG A 364 -20.16 -10.59 -9.47
CA ARG A 364 -20.35 -10.65 -10.93
C ARG A 364 -19.55 -9.53 -11.58
N ALA A 365 -18.64 -9.87 -12.49
CA ALA A 365 -17.87 -8.88 -13.23
C ALA A 365 -18.79 -8.02 -14.11
N LEU A 366 -18.55 -6.72 -14.11
CA LEU A 366 -19.21 -5.76 -14.99
C LEU A 366 -18.48 -5.68 -16.34
N PRO A 367 -19.18 -5.47 -17.44
CA PRO A 367 -18.56 -5.31 -18.76
C PRO A 367 -17.65 -4.07 -18.79
N ALA A 368 -16.56 -4.14 -19.53
CA ALA A 368 -15.71 -2.99 -19.77
C ALA A 368 -16.46 -1.89 -20.52
N PRO A 369 -16.34 -0.62 -20.11
CA PRO A 369 -17.03 0.50 -20.78
C PRO A 369 -16.49 0.76 -22.19
N ASN A 370 -15.23 0.37 -22.44
CA ASN A 370 -14.61 0.35 -23.75
C ASN A 370 -13.71 -0.89 -23.85
N GLY A 371 -13.49 -1.40 -25.06
CA GLY A 371 -12.66 -2.57 -25.30
C GLY A 371 -11.16 -2.29 -25.31
N PHE A 372 -10.71 -1.14 -24.82
CA PHE A 372 -9.34 -0.69 -24.95
C PHE A 372 -8.58 -0.61 -23.64
N ASP A 373 -9.16 -0.02 -22.60
CA ASP A 373 -8.53 0.14 -21.31
C ASP A 373 -8.53 -1.20 -20.53
N GLU A 374 -7.48 -1.42 -19.76
CA GLU A 374 -7.42 -2.58 -18.88
C GLU A 374 -8.58 -2.58 -17.89
N TRP A 375 -9.27 -3.73 -17.78
CA TRP A 375 -10.43 -3.86 -16.93
C TRP A 375 -10.19 -4.87 -15.78
N ALA A 376 -11.21 -5.61 -15.39
CA ALA A 376 -11.10 -6.65 -14.38
C ALA A 376 -10.71 -7.98 -15.04
N PHE A 377 -9.42 -8.23 -15.23
CA PHE A 377 -8.96 -9.52 -15.74
C PHE A 377 -9.12 -10.60 -14.66
N SER A 378 -9.95 -11.60 -14.96
CA SER A 378 -10.21 -12.75 -14.08
C SER A 378 -9.88 -14.05 -14.83
N PRO A 379 -8.73 -14.68 -14.55
CA PRO A 379 -8.36 -15.91 -15.21
C PRO A 379 -9.23 -17.10 -14.76
N HIS A 380 -9.73 -17.07 -13.51
CA HIS A 380 -10.54 -18.12 -12.93
C HIS A 380 -11.36 -17.61 -11.74
N PRO A 381 -12.67 -17.85 -11.66
CA PRO A 381 -13.45 -17.58 -10.46
C PRO A 381 -13.14 -18.58 -9.35
N LEU A 382 -13.27 -18.19 -8.09
CA LEU A 382 -13.10 -19.11 -6.96
C LEU A 382 -14.47 -19.57 -6.45
N PRO A 383 -14.58 -20.83 -5.98
CA PRO A 383 -15.79 -21.27 -5.27
C PRO A 383 -15.93 -20.56 -3.92
N ARG A 384 -17.08 -20.70 -3.27
CA ARG A 384 -17.24 -20.30 -1.88
C ARG A 384 -16.26 -21.08 -1.00
N VAL A 385 -15.52 -20.37 -0.17
CA VAL A 385 -14.59 -20.94 0.81
C VAL A 385 -15.37 -21.32 2.06
N GLN A 386 -15.31 -22.59 2.45
CA GLN A 386 -15.98 -23.10 3.63
C GLN A 386 -15.15 -22.85 4.90
N ALA A 387 -15.79 -22.97 6.07
CA ALA A 387 -15.08 -22.86 7.35
C ALA A 387 -13.91 -23.86 7.44
N GLY A 388 -12.73 -23.36 7.75
CA GLY A 388 -11.49 -24.14 7.80
C GLY A 388 -10.82 -24.39 6.45
N GLU A 389 -11.39 -23.93 5.35
CA GLU A 389 -10.76 -23.89 4.03
C GLU A 389 -10.07 -22.55 3.78
N ARG A 390 -9.12 -22.54 2.87
CA ARG A 390 -8.42 -21.31 2.45
C ARG A 390 -7.89 -21.41 1.01
N PRO A 391 -7.67 -20.27 0.35
CA PRO A 391 -6.96 -20.25 -0.92
C PRO A 391 -5.53 -20.75 -0.77
N VAL A 392 -5.10 -21.58 -1.74
CA VAL A 392 -3.72 -22.01 -1.95
C VAL A 392 -3.25 -21.39 -3.26
N LEU A 393 -2.26 -20.55 -3.19
CA LEU A 393 -1.66 -19.90 -4.35
C LEU A 393 -0.51 -20.76 -4.87
N HIS A 394 -0.65 -21.28 -6.09
CA HIS A 394 0.40 -22.05 -6.76
C HIS A 394 1.30 -21.08 -7.54
N VAL A 395 2.53 -20.95 -7.09
CA VAL A 395 3.50 -19.96 -7.56
C VAL A 395 4.59 -20.63 -8.37
N ALA A 396 4.77 -20.17 -9.61
CA ALA A 396 5.79 -20.64 -10.52
C ALA A 396 7.20 -20.23 -10.10
N THR A 397 8.17 -21.10 -10.39
CA THR A 397 9.59 -20.77 -10.19
C THR A 397 10.03 -19.58 -11.06
N GLY A 398 10.93 -18.77 -10.55
CA GLY A 398 11.64 -17.70 -11.23
C GLY A 398 10.79 -16.50 -11.63
N THR A 399 9.60 -16.71 -12.19
CA THR A 399 8.68 -15.64 -12.55
C THR A 399 7.81 -15.20 -11.40
N HIS A 400 7.61 -16.06 -10.41
CA HIS A 400 6.72 -15.93 -9.26
C HIS A 400 5.27 -15.62 -9.65
N TYR A 401 4.87 -15.97 -10.87
CA TYR A 401 3.47 -15.84 -11.30
C TYR A 401 2.59 -16.83 -10.55
N ILE A 402 1.39 -16.40 -10.20
CA ILE A 402 0.34 -17.31 -9.79
C ILE A 402 -0.17 -18.02 -11.05
N GLU A 403 0.00 -19.31 -11.13
CA GLU A 403 -0.47 -20.14 -12.24
C GLU A 403 -1.79 -20.84 -11.92
N ARG A 404 -2.15 -20.92 -10.65
CA ARG A 404 -3.38 -21.52 -10.16
C ARG A 404 -3.73 -20.99 -8.77
N VAL A 405 -5.01 -20.95 -8.48
CA VAL A 405 -5.53 -20.83 -7.10
C VAL A 405 -6.47 -21.99 -6.85
N SER A 406 -6.22 -22.77 -5.81
CA SER A 406 -7.10 -23.83 -5.35
C SER A 406 -7.61 -23.56 -3.95
N ILE A 407 -8.64 -24.27 -3.50
CA ILE A 407 -9.15 -24.20 -2.14
C ILE A 407 -8.84 -25.52 -1.44
N ALA A 408 -8.29 -25.47 -0.23
CA ALA A 408 -7.96 -26.65 0.53
C ALA A 408 -8.22 -26.48 2.04
N ARG A 409 -8.49 -27.59 2.72
CA ARG A 409 -8.52 -27.74 4.17
C ARG A 409 -7.17 -28.28 4.64
N GLY A 410 -6.34 -27.41 5.19
CA GLY A 410 -5.01 -27.82 5.64
C GLY A 410 -4.09 -28.22 4.46
N MET A 411 -2.86 -28.46 4.77
CA MET A 411 -1.84 -28.95 3.83
C MET A 411 -0.88 -29.84 4.61
N ASP A 412 -0.56 -31.01 4.08
CA ASP A 412 0.44 -31.90 4.66
C ASP A 412 1.86 -31.39 4.37
N SER A 413 2.79 -31.64 5.27
CA SER A 413 4.23 -31.30 5.11
C SER A 413 4.49 -29.85 4.79
N VAL A 414 4.14 -28.94 5.71
CA VAL A 414 4.20 -27.51 5.50
C VAL A 414 5.30 -26.85 6.32
N ALA A 415 5.95 -25.87 5.73
CA ALA A 415 6.62 -24.81 6.47
C ALA A 415 5.57 -23.79 6.95
N HIS A 416 5.70 -23.32 8.18
CA HIS A 416 4.84 -22.26 8.67
C HIS A 416 5.52 -20.92 8.48
N TYR A 417 4.75 -19.91 8.07
CA TYR A 417 5.21 -18.54 8.02
C TYR A 417 4.67 -17.73 9.20
N GLU A 418 5.34 -16.66 9.54
CA GLU A 418 4.90 -15.67 10.51
C GLU A 418 4.13 -14.54 9.80
N LEU A 419 3.01 -14.10 10.39
CA LEU A 419 2.35 -12.87 9.98
C LEU A 419 2.97 -11.70 10.73
N ARG A 420 3.46 -10.69 9.98
CA ARG A 420 4.05 -9.47 10.54
C ARG A 420 3.38 -8.24 9.96
N ASP A 421 3.41 -7.16 10.72
CA ASP A 421 2.84 -5.89 10.28
C ASP A 421 3.61 -5.35 9.07
N TYR A 422 2.91 -4.97 8.01
CA TYR A 422 3.50 -4.36 6.82
C TYR A 422 4.23 -3.05 7.15
N ASP A 423 3.78 -2.32 8.17
CA ASP A 423 4.41 -1.07 8.61
C ASP A 423 5.83 -1.26 9.16
N GLU A 424 6.26 -2.49 9.50
CA GLU A 424 7.66 -2.77 9.83
C GLU A 424 8.61 -2.43 8.69
N LEU A 425 8.15 -2.54 7.43
CA LEU A 425 8.95 -2.22 6.24
C LEU A 425 9.29 -0.73 6.15
N ARG A 426 8.56 0.13 6.86
CA ARG A 426 8.79 1.58 6.91
C ARG A 426 9.98 1.98 7.78
N SER A 427 10.48 1.05 8.64
CA SER A 427 11.59 1.31 9.55
C SER A 427 12.31 0.04 9.97
N LEU A 428 12.87 -0.71 9.00
CA LEU A 428 13.61 -1.93 9.24
C LEU A 428 14.90 -1.65 10.02
N ALA A 429 15.20 -2.48 11.01
CA ALA A 429 16.44 -2.40 11.77
C ALA A 429 17.68 -2.61 10.89
N ARG A 430 18.74 -1.85 11.14
CA ARG A 430 20.04 -2.00 10.48
C ARG A 430 21.01 -2.75 11.38
N LEU A 431 21.91 -3.49 10.76
CA LEU A 431 22.94 -4.26 11.50
C LEU A 431 23.98 -3.37 12.21
N ASP A 432 24.15 -2.14 11.74
CA ASP A 432 25.09 -1.12 12.28
C ASP A 432 24.39 -0.11 13.21
N GLY A 433 23.14 -0.38 13.58
CA GLY A 433 22.32 0.45 14.48
C GLY A 433 21.36 1.36 13.74
N GLY A 434 20.34 1.82 14.48
CA GLY A 434 19.24 2.61 13.92
C GLY A 434 18.31 1.81 13.00
N SER A 435 17.55 2.52 12.17
CA SER A 435 16.65 1.91 11.21
C SER A 435 16.70 2.64 9.85
N ARG A 436 16.16 1.98 8.82
CA ARG A 436 15.99 2.55 7.48
C ARG A 436 14.73 1.95 6.86
N SER A 437 13.93 2.79 6.21
CA SER A 437 12.81 2.30 5.41
C SER A 437 13.29 1.43 4.26
N ALA A 438 12.56 0.38 3.93
CA ALA A 438 12.78 -0.37 2.68
C ALA A 438 12.54 0.52 1.46
N PHE A 439 11.72 1.56 1.61
CA PHE A 439 11.24 2.42 0.53
C PHE A 439 11.92 3.79 0.59
N GLY A 440 12.22 4.35 -0.58
CA GLY A 440 12.68 5.72 -0.73
C GLY A 440 11.54 6.75 -0.56
N PRO A 441 11.88 8.05 -0.51
CA PRO A 441 10.89 9.13 -0.35
C PRO A 441 9.93 9.27 -1.55
N ASP A 442 10.15 8.52 -2.59
CA ASP A 442 9.30 8.40 -3.77
C ASP A 442 8.42 7.12 -3.75
N GLY A 443 8.54 6.31 -2.69
CA GLY A 443 7.84 5.06 -2.52
C GLY A 443 8.39 3.89 -3.32
N LEU A 444 9.58 4.01 -3.92
CA LEU A 444 10.23 2.90 -4.62
C LEU A 444 11.33 2.27 -3.75
N ILE A 445 11.60 0.99 -3.96
CA ILE A 445 12.79 0.33 -3.39
C ILE A 445 13.95 0.57 -4.34
N ALA A 446 14.98 1.28 -3.89
CA ALA A 446 16.18 1.55 -4.67
C ALA A 446 16.88 0.24 -5.09
N GLY A 447 17.41 0.19 -6.31
CA GLY A 447 18.09 -0.99 -6.86
C GLY A 447 17.16 -2.07 -7.42
N THR A 448 15.83 -1.86 -7.38
CA THR A 448 14.85 -2.78 -7.97
C THR A 448 14.35 -2.32 -9.35
N GLU A 449 14.93 -1.24 -9.88
CA GLU A 449 14.56 -0.70 -11.19
C GLU A 449 14.92 -1.70 -12.29
N ARG A 450 13.93 -2.02 -13.12
CA ARG A 450 14.06 -2.98 -14.22
C ARG A 450 14.24 -2.28 -15.58
N PRO A 451 14.90 -2.92 -16.57
CA PRO A 451 15.06 -2.35 -17.90
C PRO A 451 13.74 -2.03 -18.60
N GLU A 452 12.65 -2.74 -18.28
CA GLU A 452 11.32 -2.46 -18.85
C GLU A 452 10.84 -1.02 -18.61
N ARG A 453 11.39 -0.29 -17.62
CA ARG A 453 11.08 1.13 -17.38
C ARG A 453 11.35 2.01 -18.61
N TYR A 454 12.33 1.62 -19.47
CA TYR A 454 12.65 2.34 -20.67
C TYR A 454 11.66 2.08 -21.81
N LEU A 455 10.92 0.96 -21.75
CA LEU A 455 9.86 0.62 -22.68
C LEU A 455 8.53 1.26 -22.24
N TYR A 456 8.20 1.15 -20.95
CA TYR A 456 6.87 1.54 -20.43
C TYR A 456 6.77 2.99 -19.92
N TRP A 457 7.84 3.82 -20.03
CA TRP A 457 7.78 5.22 -19.60
C TRP A 457 6.63 6.04 -20.23
N PRO A 458 6.16 5.78 -21.50
CA PRO A 458 5.07 6.53 -22.09
C PRO A 458 3.72 6.27 -21.42
N THR A 459 3.59 5.19 -20.65
CA THR A 459 2.38 4.92 -19.85
C THR A 459 2.16 5.94 -18.73
N GLY A 460 3.20 6.73 -18.42
CA GLY A 460 3.21 7.68 -17.32
C GLY A 460 3.61 7.07 -15.98
N VAL A 461 3.68 5.74 -15.87
CA VAL A 461 4.12 5.06 -14.63
C VAL A 461 5.59 5.36 -14.38
N ARG A 462 5.90 5.84 -13.17
CA ARG A 462 7.27 6.11 -12.78
C ARG A 462 8.00 4.80 -12.53
N SER A 463 9.10 4.55 -13.23
CA SER A 463 9.93 3.34 -13.07
C SER A 463 9.10 2.05 -13.06
N ALA A 464 8.41 1.74 -14.17
CA ALA A 464 7.70 0.47 -14.32
C ALA A 464 8.61 -0.71 -13.98
N GLY A 465 8.09 -1.72 -13.28
CA GLY A 465 8.84 -2.87 -12.80
C GLY A 465 9.57 -2.68 -11.45
N ALA A 466 9.80 -1.45 -10.98
CA ALA A 466 10.39 -1.23 -9.67
C ALA A 466 9.41 -1.57 -8.53
N MET A 467 9.93 -2.19 -7.47
CA MET A 467 9.14 -2.54 -6.28
C MET A 467 8.69 -1.27 -5.53
N ARG A 468 7.45 -1.28 -5.02
CA ARG A 468 6.75 -0.11 -4.51
C ARG A 468 6.18 -0.32 -3.13
N GLN A 469 6.10 0.77 -2.39
CA GLN A 469 5.37 0.87 -1.14
C GLN A 469 3.85 0.82 -1.40
N TRP A 470 3.09 0.29 -0.45
CA TRP A 470 1.63 0.38 -0.46
C TRP A 470 1.15 1.82 -0.73
N GLY A 471 0.05 1.96 -1.43
CA GLY A 471 -0.48 3.28 -1.83
C GLY A 471 0.17 3.88 -3.09
N ARG A 472 1.23 3.24 -3.66
CA ARG A 472 1.97 3.72 -4.82
C ARG A 472 1.87 2.81 -6.05
N HIS A 473 0.95 1.84 -6.03
CA HIS A 473 0.82 0.83 -7.08
C HIS A 473 -0.12 1.29 -8.20
N ALA A 474 0.45 1.95 -9.22
CA ALA A 474 -0.20 2.08 -10.52
C ALA A 474 -0.24 0.71 -11.20
N THR A 475 -1.44 0.20 -11.55
CA THR A 475 -1.65 -1.19 -11.98
C THR A 475 -2.13 -1.35 -13.42
N ALA A 476 -2.21 -0.28 -14.19
CA ALA A 476 -2.60 -0.34 -15.60
C ALA A 476 -1.58 0.37 -16.50
N PHE A 477 -1.17 -0.27 -17.56
CA PHE A 477 -0.41 0.36 -18.64
C PHE A 477 -1.33 1.08 -19.63
N VAL A 478 -2.56 0.56 -19.78
CA VAL A 478 -3.59 1.14 -20.63
C VAL A 478 -4.78 1.57 -19.78
N GLY A 479 -4.99 2.88 -19.71
CA GLY A 479 -5.90 3.50 -18.77
C GLY A 479 -5.19 4.05 -17.51
N ARG A 480 -5.94 4.22 -16.44
CA ARG A 480 -5.42 4.59 -15.09
C ARG A 480 -6.11 3.74 -14.05
N ARG A 481 -5.34 3.13 -13.18
CA ARG A 481 -5.84 2.31 -12.09
C ARG A 481 -4.75 2.20 -11.02
N HIS A 482 -5.13 2.37 -9.76
CA HIS A 482 -4.26 2.05 -8.63
C HIS A 482 -4.83 0.86 -7.87
N PHE A 483 -3.98 0.06 -7.27
CA PHE A 483 -4.42 -1.12 -6.52
C PHE A 483 -5.29 -0.76 -5.32
N ASP A 484 -5.01 0.38 -4.69
CA ASP A 484 -5.73 0.93 -3.54
C ASP A 484 -6.82 1.96 -3.91
N ASP A 485 -7.24 2.04 -5.19
CA ASP A 485 -8.37 2.90 -5.58
C ASP A 485 -9.62 2.51 -4.81
N ALA A 486 -10.14 3.47 -4.04
CA ALA A 486 -11.24 3.23 -3.11
C ALA A 486 -12.53 2.73 -3.78
N ARG A 487 -12.78 3.07 -5.05
CA ARG A 487 -13.97 2.67 -5.82
C ARG A 487 -13.65 1.66 -6.93
N LEU A 488 -12.46 1.05 -6.92
CA LEU A 488 -12.04 0.11 -7.96
C LEU A 488 -13.05 -1.02 -8.13
N LEU A 489 -13.42 -1.65 -7.04
CA LEU A 489 -14.30 -2.82 -7.07
C LEU A 489 -15.74 -2.46 -7.42
N GLU A 490 -16.24 -1.30 -6.97
CA GLU A 490 -17.56 -0.79 -7.34
C GLU A 490 -17.71 -0.56 -8.86
N GLN A 491 -16.64 -0.15 -9.50
CA GLN A 491 -16.60 0.06 -10.95
C GLN A 491 -16.48 -1.24 -11.75
N ARG A 492 -15.99 -2.31 -11.16
CA ARG A 492 -15.61 -3.56 -11.83
C ARG A 492 -16.55 -4.71 -11.57
N PHE A 493 -17.26 -4.69 -10.45
CA PHE A 493 -18.08 -5.80 -10.00
C PHE A 493 -19.43 -5.34 -9.45
N GLU A 494 -20.41 -6.18 -9.65
CA GLU A 494 -21.66 -6.15 -8.89
C GLU A 494 -21.59 -7.21 -7.80
N PHE A 495 -21.73 -6.78 -6.52
CA PHE A 495 -21.66 -7.63 -5.34
C PHE A 495 -23.05 -7.94 -4.79
N ASP A 496 -23.27 -9.20 -4.42
CA ASP A 496 -24.34 -9.60 -3.51
C ASP A 496 -23.83 -9.44 -2.07
N LEU A 497 -24.40 -8.47 -1.36
CA LEU A 497 -24.04 -8.14 0.02
C LEU A 497 -24.99 -8.76 1.06
N ARG A 498 -25.94 -9.61 0.62
CA ARG A 498 -26.94 -10.22 1.49
C ARG A 498 -26.43 -11.50 2.12
#